data_bbc54079c2ba7455c73f7325f191c459
#
_entry.id   bbc54079c2ba7455c73f7325f191c459
#
_cell.length_a   1.000
_cell.length_b   1.000
_cell.length_c   1.000
_cell.angle_alpha   90.00
_cell.angle_beta   90.00
_cell.angle_gamma   90.00
#
_symmetry.space_group_name_H-M   'P 1'
#
loop_
_entity.id
_entity.type
_entity.pdbx_description
1 polymer ?
#
loop_
_entity_poly.entity_id
_entity_poly.type
_entity_poly.pdbx_seq_one_letter_code
_entity_poly.pdbx_strand_id
1 'polypeptide(L)'
;MYSRVYVEITNICKMRCSFCHGHSRSPRQMTEAEYAHVLEQLQGKTQYIYHHLMGEPLVHPLLPRFIQMAKDAGFHPMITTNGTLLDSHGDALLGIGLHKVNISLHSFEQEQPDFHRQYIAKVAAFAQKAVQAGTIISMRLWNKGCDDGKNQTTLALLQEYLPGEWATNSRGYRIRDRLFLEWGDRFAWPDMAATDYGDQVSCYGMRDHFGILSDGTVVPCCLDSEGVIHLGNVFREDLSQILSSDRATAIAEGFRCRKATEELCKHCGYAQKL
;
A
#
# COMPACT_ATOMS: atom_id res chain seq x y z
N MET A 1 19.74 -1.61 5.01
CA MET A 1 18.87 -1.13 3.90
C MET A 1 17.50 -1.76 4.10
N TYR A 2 16.44 -0.96 4.05
CA TYR A 2 15.05 -1.43 4.11
C TYR A 2 14.65 -2.07 2.78
N SER A 3 13.82 -3.11 2.82
CA SER A 3 13.32 -3.76 1.60
C SER A 3 12.32 -2.85 0.84
N ARG A 4 11.66 -1.93 1.52
CA ARG A 4 10.74 -0.93 0.94
C ARG A 4 10.46 0.20 1.94
N VAL A 5 10.00 1.34 1.40
CA VAL A 5 9.46 2.45 2.21
C VAL A 5 8.11 2.86 1.66
N TYR A 6 7.19 3.17 2.56
CA TYR A 6 5.87 3.70 2.22
C TYR A 6 5.92 5.22 2.32
N VAL A 7 5.55 5.91 1.26
CA VAL A 7 5.46 7.37 1.22
C VAL A 7 4.02 7.75 0.88
N GLU A 8 3.29 8.25 1.86
CA GLU A 8 1.94 8.71 1.67
C GLU A 8 1.95 10.07 0.94
N ILE A 9 1.85 10.05 -0.37
CA ILE A 9 1.82 11.28 -1.16
C ILE A 9 0.51 12.06 -0.97
N THR A 10 -0.56 11.38 -0.57
CA THR A 10 -1.86 11.96 -0.20
C THR A 10 -2.57 11.04 0.77
N ASN A 11 -3.29 11.61 1.73
CA ASN A 11 -4.20 10.87 2.60
C ASN A 11 -5.68 10.97 2.14
N ILE A 12 -5.94 11.65 1.02
CA ILE A 12 -7.29 11.85 0.48
C ILE A 12 -7.75 10.59 -0.24
N CYS A 13 -8.92 10.07 0.11
CA CYS A 13 -9.61 9.00 -0.60
C CYS A 13 -11.10 9.35 -0.74
N LYS A 14 -11.70 9.06 -1.90
CA LYS A 14 -13.14 9.26 -2.14
C LYS A 14 -13.99 8.05 -1.71
N MET A 15 -13.36 6.93 -1.39
CA MET A 15 -14.04 5.72 -0.93
C MET A 15 -14.06 5.63 0.60
N ARG A 16 -15.04 4.90 1.11
CA ARG A 16 -15.19 4.53 2.52
C ARG A 16 -15.41 3.02 2.61
N CYS A 17 -14.34 2.25 2.35
CA CYS A 17 -14.41 0.79 2.38
C CYS A 17 -14.66 0.29 3.81
N SER A 18 -15.51 -0.73 3.96
CA SER A 18 -15.94 -1.27 5.27
C SER A 18 -14.78 -1.83 6.10
N PHE A 19 -13.71 -2.24 5.46
CA PHE A 19 -12.51 -2.80 6.09
C PHE A 19 -11.39 -1.77 6.33
N CYS A 20 -11.51 -0.57 5.78
CA CYS A 20 -10.48 0.47 5.92
C CYS A 20 -10.64 1.19 7.26
N HIS A 21 -9.55 1.31 8.01
CA HIS A 21 -9.55 2.05 9.26
C HIS A 21 -9.85 3.55 9.05
N GLY A 22 -9.45 4.09 7.89
CA GLY A 22 -9.49 5.53 7.67
C GLY A 22 -8.44 6.26 8.50
N HIS A 23 -8.64 7.56 8.68
CA HIS A 23 -7.84 8.41 9.55
C HIS A 23 -8.62 9.69 9.88
N SER A 24 -8.24 10.36 10.99
CA SER A 24 -8.81 11.63 11.46
C SER A 24 -7.93 12.85 11.05
N ARG A 25 -6.77 12.63 10.49
CA ARG A 25 -5.82 13.68 10.06
C ARG A 25 -6.42 14.59 8.99
N SER A 26 -6.05 15.89 9.01
CA SER A 26 -6.48 16.86 8.00
C SER A 26 -6.12 16.37 6.58
N PRO A 27 -7.03 16.52 5.58
CA PRO A 27 -6.75 16.18 4.20
C PRO A 27 -5.51 16.90 3.67
N ARG A 28 -4.58 16.15 3.06
CA ARG A 28 -3.30 16.69 2.60
C ARG A 28 -2.81 15.98 1.33
N GLN A 29 -2.12 16.74 0.50
CA GLN A 29 -1.32 16.25 -0.62
C GLN A 29 0.10 16.79 -0.48
N MET A 30 1.09 15.95 -0.71
CA MET A 30 2.50 16.32 -0.70
C MET A 30 2.81 17.20 -1.92
N THR A 31 3.55 18.27 -1.74
CA THR A 31 4.02 19.10 -2.85
C THR A 31 5.19 18.45 -3.58
N GLU A 32 5.50 18.91 -4.81
CA GLU A 32 6.66 18.40 -5.57
C GLU A 32 7.98 18.65 -4.81
N ALA A 33 8.12 19.78 -4.15
CA ALA A 33 9.32 20.10 -3.37
C ALA A 33 9.47 19.19 -2.14
N GLU A 34 8.39 18.91 -1.41
CA GLU A 34 8.39 17.98 -0.29
C GLU A 34 8.73 16.56 -0.75
N TYR A 35 8.16 16.14 -1.88
CA TYR A 35 8.45 14.81 -2.43
C TYR A 35 9.90 14.70 -2.91
N ALA A 36 10.46 15.72 -3.56
CA ALA A 36 11.87 15.77 -3.94
C ALA A 36 12.78 15.62 -2.71
N HIS A 37 12.47 16.35 -1.63
CA HIS A 37 13.19 16.24 -0.37
C HIS A 37 13.11 14.83 0.22
N VAL A 38 11.94 14.19 0.21
CA VAL A 38 11.79 12.80 0.67
C VAL A 38 12.67 11.85 -0.15
N LEU A 39 12.74 12.01 -1.48
CA LEU A 39 13.60 11.18 -2.33
C LEU A 39 15.09 11.35 -1.99
N GLU A 40 15.55 12.58 -1.71
CA GLU A 40 16.92 12.82 -1.26
C GLU A 40 17.21 12.11 0.06
N GLN A 41 16.33 12.22 1.04
CA GLN A 41 16.45 11.58 2.35
C GLN A 41 16.44 10.04 2.26
N LEU A 42 15.78 9.46 1.25
CA LEU A 42 15.68 8.01 1.04
C LEU A 42 16.88 7.40 0.32
N GLN A 43 17.82 8.19 -0.22
CA GLN A 43 19.00 7.68 -0.91
C GLN A 43 19.81 6.73 0.00
N GLY A 44 20.14 5.55 -0.55
CA GLY A 44 20.88 4.51 0.18
C GLY A 44 20.07 3.76 1.26
N LYS A 45 18.80 4.11 1.51
CA LYS A 45 17.99 3.48 2.56
C LYS A 45 17.08 2.38 2.00
N THR A 46 16.59 2.52 0.77
CA THR A 46 15.76 1.54 0.07
C THR A 46 15.95 1.64 -1.44
N GLN A 47 15.48 0.65 -2.18
CA GLN A 47 15.31 0.72 -3.64
C GLN A 47 13.83 0.81 -4.04
N TYR A 48 12.89 0.46 -3.16
CA TYR A 48 11.48 0.35 -3.48
C TYR A 48 10.65 1.35 -2.69
N ILE A 49 9.87 2.18 -3.40
CA ILE A 49 8.97 3.16 -2.79
C ILE A 49 7.52 2.82 -3.14
N TYR A 50 6.69 2.63 -2.13
CA TYR A 50 5.25 2.53 -2.25
C TYR A 50 4.61 3.90 -2.02
N HIS A 51 3.94 4.46 -3.04
CA HIS A 51 3.30 5.79 -2.98
C HIS A 51 1.92 5.72 -2.32
N HIS A 52 1.82 5.06 -1.20
CA HIS A 52 0.62 5.03 -0.38
C HIS A 52 0.95 4.65 1.06
N LEU A 53 0.08 5.06 1.95
CA LEU A 53 -0.09 4.55 3.30
C LEU A 53 -1.58 4.54 3.57
N MET A 54 -2.20 5.71 3.70
CA MET A 54 -3.63 5.94 3.54
C MET A 54 -3.91 6.66 2.21
N GLY A 55 -5.17 7.00 1.96
CA GLY A 55 -5.58 7.71 0.74
C GLY A 55 -5.63 6.83 -0.51
N GLU A 56 -5.87 7.50 -1.65
CA GLU A 56 -5.86 6.92 -3.00
C GLU A 56 -4.84 7.67 -3.86
N PRO A 57 -3.73 7.05 -4.25
CA PRO A 57 -2.67 7.76 -4.98
C PRO A 57 -3.13 8.36 -6.31
N LEU A 58 -4.10 7.75 -7.00
CA LEU A 58 -4.65 8.29 -8.26
C LEU A 58 -5.45 9.59 -8.09
N VAL A 59 -5.77 10.00 -6.86
CA VAL A 59 -6.37 11.31 -6.57
C VAL A 59 -5.31 12.43 -6.63
N HIS A 60 -4.02 12.09 -6.49
CA HIS A 60 -2.95 13.08 -6.49
C HIS A 60 -2.62 13.54 -7.91
N PRO A 61 -2.79 14.84 -8.27
CA PRO A 61 -2.61 15.31 -9.64
C PRO A 61 -1.16 15.16 -10.15
N LEU A 62 -0.18 15.17 -9.26
CA LEU A 62 1.25 15.02 -9.60
C LEU A 62 1.74 13.57 -9.53
N LEU A 63 0.87 12.56 -9.35
CA LEU A 63 1.32 11.17 -9.26
C LEU A 63 2.22 10.73 -10.43
N PRO A 64 1.89 11.00 -11.71
CA PRO A 64 2.79 10.64 -12.81
C PRO A 64 4.17 11.31 -12.70
N ARG A 65 4.19 12.57 -12.27
CA ARG A 65 5.43 13.33 -12.04
C ARG A 65 6.26 12.70 -10.91
N PHE A 66 5.64 12.32 -9.79
CA PHE A 66 6.31 11.68 -8.66
C PHE A 66 6.91 10.32 -9.03
N ILE A 67 6.19 9.53 -9.83
CA ILE A 67 6.70 8.25 -10.33
C ILE A 67 7.94 8.48 -11.20
N GLN A 68 7.92 9.46 -12.10
CA GLN A 68 9.06 9.80 -12.92
C GLN A 68 10.25 10.28 -12.07
N MET A 69 10.02 11.18 -11.10
CA MET A 69 11.07 11.66 -10.18
C MET A 69 11.70 10.50 -9.38
N ALA A 70 10.89 9.57 -8.85
CA ALA A 70 11.41 8.40 -8.14
C ALA A 70 12.26 7.51 -9.05
N LYS A 71 11.81 7.26 -10.28
CA LYS A 71 12.57 6.49 -11.26
C LYS A 71 13.89 7.16 -11.62
N ASP A 72 13.87 8.46 -11.89
CA ASP A 72 15.08 9.24 -12.27
C ASP A 72 16.09 9.28 -11.11
N ALA A 73 15.60 9.24 -9.86
CA ALA A 73 16.42 9.11 -8.66
C ALA A 73 16.89 7.66 -8.36
N GLY A 74 16.60 6.69 -9.25
CA GLY A 74 17.07 5.31 -9.15
C GLY A 74 16.20 4.38 -8.31
N PHE A 75 14.98 4.82 -7.92
CA PHE A 75 14.04 3.98 -7.17
C PHE A 75 13.13 3.17 -8.09
N HIS A 76 12.51 2.14 -7.52
CA HIS A 76 11.44 1.35 -8.13
C HIS A 76 10.08 1.81 -7.54
N PRO A 77 9.37 2.75 -8.22
CA PRO A 77 8.10 3.26 -7.73
C PRO A 77 6.99 2.22 -7.84
N MET A 78 6.17 2.13 -6.81
CA MET A 78 5.01 1.24 -6.71
C MET A 78 3.82 2.00 -6.14
N ILE A 79 2.61 1.60 -6.55
CA ILE A 79 1.36 2.12 -5.98
C ILE A 79 0.46 0.98 -5.51
N THR A 80 -0.43 1.30 -4.58
CA THR A 80 -1.63 0.50 -4.30
C THR A 80 -2.85 1.40 -4.49
N THR A 81 -3.81 0.95 -5.27
CA THR A 81 -5.01 1.71 -5.64
C THR A 81 -6.26 0.87 -5.44
N ASN A 82 -7.37 1.55 -5.18
CA ASN A 82 -8.70 0.92 -5.22
C ASN A 82 -9.20 0.65 -6.65
N GLY A 83 -8.50 1.13 -7.67
CA GLY A 83 -8.78 0.89 -9.08
C GLY A 83 -9.90 1.73 -9.70
N THR A 84 -10.64 2.54 -8.93
CA THR A 84 -11.82 3.26 -9.44
C THR A 84 -11.49 4.38 -10.43
N LEU A 85 -10.24 4.86 -10.44
CA LEU A 85 -9.77 5.93 -11.32
C LEU A 85 -8.84 5.43 -12.44
N LEU A 86 -8.68 4.11 -12.61
CA LEU A 86 -7.76 3.55 -13.61
C LEU A 86 -8.18 3.85 -15.06
N ASP A 87 -9.48 3.95 -15.32
CA ASP A 87 -9.99 4.31 -16.66
C ASP A 87 -9.69 5.75 -17.06
N SER A 88 -9.65 6.67 -16.10
CA SER A 88 -9.44 8.10 -16.35
C SER A 88 -8.00 8.58 -16.16
N HIS A 89 -7.24 7.91 -15.26
CA HIS A 89 -5.89 8.35 -14.87
C HIS A 89 -4.81 7.29 -15.14
N GLY A 90 -5.21 6.04 -15.43
CA GLY A 90 -4.28 4.93 -15.58
C GLY A 90 -3.35 5.06 -16.78
N ASP A 91 -3.84 5.56 -17.91
CA ASP A 91 -3.03 5.69 -19.14
C ASP A 91 -1.83 6.63 -18.93
N ALA A 92 -1.94 7.65 -18.08
CA ALA A 92 -0.82 8.52 -17.71
C ALA A 92 0.30 7.83 -16.93
N LEU A 93 0.05 6.63 -16.40
CA LEU A 93 1.05 5.83 -15.68
C LEU A 93 1.79 4.84 -16.58
N LEU A 94 1.33 4.67 -17.83
CA LEU A 94 1.94 3.71 -18.75
C LEU A 94 3.26 4.27 -19.31
N GLY A 95 4.28 3.43 -19.31
CA GLY A 95 5.58 3.77 -19.90
C GLY A 95 6.49 4.73 -19.11
N ILE A 96 6.00 5.31 -18.00
CA ILE A 96 6.80 6.24 -17.18
C ILE A 96 7.72 5.53 -16.16
N GLY A 97 7.73 4.19 -16.16
CA GLY A 97 8.61 3.39 -15.30
C GLY A 97 8.02 2.98 -13.97
N LEU A 98 6.70 2.99 -13.86
CA LEU A 98 6.02 2.41 -12.70
C LEU A 98 6.34 0.91 -12.59
N HIS A 99 6.98 0.51 -11.49
CA HIS A 99 7.48 -0.83 -11.32
C HIS A 99 6.34 -1.83 -11.04
N LYS A 100 5.43 -1.47 -10.13
CA LYS A 100 4.31 -2.34 -9.72
C LYS A 100 3.06 -1.56 -9.36
N VAL A 101 1.91 -2.10 -9.73
CA VAL A 101 0.59 -1.66 -9.25
C VAL A 101 -0.08 -2.80 -8.50
N ASN A 102 -0.47 -2.54 -7.26
CA ASN A 102 -1.39 -3.39 -6.53
C ASN A 102 -2.80 -2.80 -6.67
N ILE A 103 -3.75 -3.60 -7.11
CA ILE A 103 -5.15 -3.18 -7.27
C ILE A 103 -6.00 -3.91 -6.23
N SER A 104 -6.56 -3.17 -5.29
CA SER A 104 -7.38 -3.72 -4.20
C SER A 104 -8.81 -3.95 -4.69
N LEU A 105 -9.08 -5.07 -5.36
CA LEU A 105 -10.41 -5.38 -5.92
C LEU A 105 -11.49 -5.45 -4.84
N HIS A 106 -11.12 -5.91 -3.64
CA HIS A 106 -12.00 -5.95 -2.47
C HIS A 106 -12.42 -4.57 -1.94
N SER A 107 -11.82 -3.48 -2.44
CA SER A 107 -12.24 -2.12 -2.12
C SER A 107 -13.54 -1.73 -2.83
N PHE A 108 -13.89 -2.39 -3.93
CA PHE A 108 -15.11 -2.10 -4.67
C PHE A 108 -16.28 -2.89 -4.09
N GLU A 109 -17.00 -2.27 -3.15
CA GLU A 109 -18.09 -2.91 -2.39
C GLU A 109 -19.48 -2.67 -3.03
N GLN A 110 -19.52 -2.24 -4.29
CA GLN A 110 -20.77 -1.99 -5.01
C GLN A 110 -21.57 -3.29 -5.18
N GLU A 111 -22.85 -3.25 -4.81
CA GLU A 111 -23.74 -4.41 -4.86
C GLU A 111 -24.45 -4.60 -6.22
N GLN A 112 -24.57 -3.52 -7.02
CA GLN A 112 -25.20 -3.61 -8.33
C GLN A 112 -24.30 -4.34 -9.33
N PRO A 113 -24.75 -5.46 -9.93
CA PRO A 113 -23.91 -6.32 -10.77
C PRO A 113 -23.29 -5.61 -11.98
N ASP A 114 -24.04 -4.70 -12.61
CA ASP A 114 -23.56 -3.98 -13.81
C ASP A 114 -22.38 -3.04 -13.48
N PHE A 115 -22.42 -2.34 -12.35
CA PHE A 115 -21.31 -1.50 -11.91
C PHE A 115 -20.08 -2.33 -11.54
N HIS A 116 -20.28 -3.49 -10.89
CA HIS A 116 -19.20 -4.41 -10.58
C HIS A 116 -18.55 -4.96 -11.86
N ARG A 117 -19.36 -5.41 -12.84
CA ARG A 117 -18.86 -5.86 -14.14
C ARG A 117 -18.06 -4.79 -14.86
N GLN A 118 -18.57 -3.55 -14.91
CA GLN A 118 -17.87 -2.42 -15.52
C GLN A 118 -16.54 -2.11 -14.83
N TYR A 119 -16.51 -2.14 -13.51
CA TYR A 119 -15.28 -1.94 -12.73
C TYR A 119 -14.23 -3.00 -13.07
N ILE A 120 -14.60 -4.29 -13.05
CA ILE A 120 -13.66 -5.38 -13.36
C ILE A 120 -13.18 -5.30 -14.82
N ALA A 121 -14.06 -4.94 -15.77
CA ALA A 121 -13.67 -4.72 -17.16
C ALA A 121 -12.59 -3.62 -17.29
N LYS A 122 -12.77 -2.47 -16.62
CA LYS A 122 -11.81 -1.36 -16.61
C LYS A 122 -10.47 -1.77 -15.99
N VAL A 123 -10.51 -2.48 -14.86
CA VAL A 123 -9.31 -3.00 -14.21
C VAL A 123 -8.56 -3.97 -15.12
N ALA A 124 -9.26 -4.91 -15.75
CA ALA A 124 -8.66 -5.88 -16.65
C ALA A 124 -8.04 -5.22 -17.90
N ALA A 125 -8.72 -4.22 -18.47
CA ALA A 125 -8.19 -3.46 -19.61
C ALA A 125 -6.92 -2.68 -19.25
N PHE A 126 -6.90 -1.98 -18.11
CA PHE A 126 -5.70 -1.33 -17.61
C PHE A 126 -4.57 -2.33 -17.33
N ALA A 127 -4.87 -3.45 -16.67
CA ALA A 127 -3.89 -4.46 -16.33
C ALA A 127 -3.18 -5.02 -17.58
N GLN A 128 -3.91 -5.26 -18.67
CA GLN A 128 -3.33 -5.72 -19.94
C GLN A 128 -2.37 -4.68 -20.55
N LYS A 129 -2.78 -3.41 -20.61
CA LYS A 129 -1.93 -2.31 -21.10
C LYS A 129 -0.67 -2.13 -20.24
N ALA A 130 -0.84 -2.14 -18.92
CA ALA A 130 0.25 -1.92 -17.98
C ALA A 130 1.32 -3.04 -18.04
N VAL A 131 0.89 -4.29 -18.17
CA VAL A 131 1.81 -5.43 -18.34
C VAL A 131 2.58 -5.31 -19.67
N GLN A 132 1.93 -4.92 -20.77
CA GLN A 132 2.59 -4.65 -22.04
C GLN A 132 3.63 -3.52 -21.94
N ALA A 133 3.37 -2.52 -21.10
CA ALA A 133 4.30 -1.43 -20.79
C ALA A 133 5.40 -1.84 -19.78
N GLY A 134 5.46 -3.11 -19.34
CA GLY A 134 6.49 -3.63 -18.44
C GLY A 134 6.19 -3.54 -16.94
N THR A 135 5.02 -3.04 -16.56
CA THR A 135 4.60 -2.91 -15.16
C THR A 135 4.11 -4.24 -14.60
N ILE A 136 4.45 -4.57 -13.36
CA ILE A 136 3.90 -5.74 -12.64
C ILE A 136 2.53 -5.35 -12.08
N ILE A 137 1.52 -6.17 -12.32
CA ILE A 137 0.17 -5.99 -11.77
C ILE A 137 -0.14 -7.11 -10.79
N SER A 138 -0.53 -6.73 -9.56
CA SER A 138 -1.07 -7.64 -8.56
C SER A 138 -2.48 -7.18 -8.16
N MET A 139 -3.48 -7.87 -8.68
CA MET A 139 -4.87 -7.72 -8.24
C MET A 139 -5.03 -8.44 -6.90
N ARG A 140 -5.73 -7.83 -5.94
CA ARG A 140 -5.81 -8.35 -4.57
C ARG A 140 -7.24 -8.52 -4.11
N LEU A 141 -7.51 -9.67 -3.51
CA LEU A 141 -8.73 -10.01 -2.78
C LEU A 141 -8.33 -10.36 -1.34
N TRP A 142 -8.08 -9.33 -0.52
CA TRP A 142 -7.64 -9.46 0.88
C TRP A 142 -8.83 -9.42 1.84
N ASN A 143 -9.84 -10.22 1.53
CA ASN A 143 -11.09 -10.34 2.27
C ASN A 143 -11.56 -11.79 2.38
N LYS A 144 -10.66 -12.76 2.33
CA LYS A 144 -10.97 -14.18 2.39
C LYS A 144 -11.83 -14.49 3.61
N GLY A 145 -12.97 -15.16 3.40
CA GLY A 145 -13.93 -15.48 4.46
C GLY A 145 -14.83 -14.32 4.91
N CYS A 146 -14.73 -13.13 4.28
CA CYS A 146 -15.52 -11.94 4.59
C CYS A 146 -16.03 -11.26 3.31
N ASP A 147 -16.32 -12.03 2.26
CA ASP A 147 -16.64 -11.50 0.92
C ASP A 147 -18.09 -11.72 0.48
N ASP A 148 -18.89 -12.41 1.30
CA ASP A 148 -20.31 -12.73 1.00
C ASP A 148 -20.50 -13.36 -0.39
N GLY A 149 -19.54 -14.17 -0.86
CA GLY A 149 -19.53 -14.81 -2.19
C GLY A 149 -19.12 -13.89 -3.34
N LYS A 150 -18.85 -12.62 -3.13
CA LYS A 150 -18.47 -11.66 -4.19
C LYS A 150 -17.15 -12.01 -4.87
N ASN A 151 -16.23 -12.66 -4.15
CA ASN A 151 -14.96 -13.08 -4.73
C ASN A 151 -15.13 -14.08 -5.88
N GLN A 152 -16.13 -14.97 -5.83
CA GLN A 152 -16.41 -15.91 -6.91
C GLN A 152 -16.90 -15.17 -8.17
N THR A 153 -17.80 -14.21 -8.02
CA THR A 153 -18.26 -13.36 -9.11
C THR A 153 -17.11 -12.56 -9.72
N THR A 154 -16.27 -11.96 -8.88
CA THR A 154 -15.05 -11.23 -9.31
C THR A 154 -14.12 -12.15 -10.10
N LEU A 155 -13.89 -13.37 -9.62
CA LEU A 155 -13.03 -14.36 -10.27
C LEU A 155 -13.59 -14.75 -11.66
N ALA A 156 -14.90 -15.04 -11.76
CA ALA A 156 -15.55 -15.38 -13.03
C ALA A 156 -15.43 -14.25 -14.06
N LEU A 157 -15.66 -12.99 -13.63
CA LEU A 157 -15.49 -11.81 -14.48
C LEU A 157 -14.04 -11.61 -14.93
N LEU A 158 -13.08 -11.80 -14.03
CA LEU A 158 -11.66 -11.73 -14.40
C LEU A 158 -11.27 -12.81 -15.41
N GLN A 159 -11.79 -14.04 -15.28
CA GLN A 159 -11.56 -15.10 -16.26
C GLN A 159 -12.19 -14.79 -17.63
N GLU A 160 -13.35 -14.13 -17.65
CA GLU A 160 -13.98 -13.65 -18.89
C GLU A 160 -13.10 -12.61 -19.61
N TYR A 161 -12.57 -11.62 -18.89
CA TYR A 161 -11.79 -10.52 -19.48
C TYR A 161 -10.30 -10.83 -19.64
N LEU A 162 -9.78 -11.81 -18.94
CA LEU A 162 -8.37 -12.24 -18.96
C LEU A 162 -8.32 -13.77 -19.24
N PRO A 163 -8.79 -14.22 -20.42
CA PRO A 163 -8.90 -15.64 -20.73
C PRO A 163 -7.54 -16.34 -20.78
N GLY A 164 -7.55 -17.66 -20.64
CA GLY A 164 -6.40 -18.55 -20.67
C GLY A 164 -6.26 -19.37 -19.39
N GLU A 165 -5.23 -20.21 -19.35
CA GLU A 165 -4.92 -21.00 -18.16
C GLU A 165 -4.19 -20.15 -17.14
N TRP A 166 -4.65 -20.16 -15.89
CA TRP A 166 -4.05 -19.48 -14.78
C TRP A 166 -3.27 -20.49 -13.91
N ALA A 167 -1.98 -20.27 -13.77
CA ALA A 167 -1.15 -21.12 -12.92
C ALA A 167 -1.36 -20.78 -11.45
N THR A 168 -1.68 -21.77 -10.63
CA THR A 168 -1.81 -21.62 -9.17
C THR A 168 -0.44 -21.42 -8.53
N ASN A 169 -0.34 -20.56 -7.53
CA ASN A 169 0.83 -20.39 -6.66
C ASN A 169 0.40 -20.29 -5.20
N SER A 170 1.35 -20.16 -4.27
CA SER A 170 1.09 -20.10 -2.82
C SER A 170 0.25 -18.89 -2.37
N ARG A 171 0.12 -17.85 -3.18
CA ARG A 171 -0.63 -16.63 -2.87
C ARG A 171 -1.91 -16.46 -3.68
N GLY A 172 -2.14 -17.29 -4.70
CA GLY A 172 -3.28 -17.18 -5.59
C GLY A 172 -3.00 -17.68 -6.98
N TYR A 173 -3.03 -16.79 -7.96
CA TYR A 173 -2.85 -17.15 -9.37
C TYR A 173 -1.82 -16.26 -10.06
N ARG A 174 -1.02 -16.89 -10.92
CA ARG A 174 -0.31 -16.21 -12.00
C ARG A 174 -1.16 -16.33 -13.25
N ILE A 175 -1.75 -15.22 -13.69
CA ILE A 175 -2.65 -15.17 -14.87
C ILE A 175 -1.80 -15.23 -16.14
N ARG A 176 -0.72 -14.45 -16.19
CA ARG A 176 0.31 -14.44 -17.24
C ARG A 176 1.58 -13.81 -16.69
N ASP A 177 2.58 -13.62 -17.54
CA ASP A 177 3.77 -12.90 -17.09
C ASP A 177 3.40 -11.50 -16.55
N ARG A 178 3.99 -11.11 -15.42
CA ARG A 178 3.75 -9.84 -14.71
C ARG A 178 2.31 -9.58 -14.25
N LEU A 179 1.37 -10.52 -14.39
CA LEU A 179 -0.03 -10.35 -14.00
C LEU A 179 -0.46 -11.43 -12.99
N PHE A 180 -0.84 -10.98 -11.81
CA PHE A 180 -1.16 -11.86 -10.68
C PHE A 180 -2.50 -11.50 -10.05
N LEU A 181 -3.17 -12.49 -9.47
CA LEU A 181 -4.26 -12.35 -8.52
C LEU A 181 -3.82 -12.95 -7.18
N GLU A 182 -3.87 -12.15 -6.12
CA GLU A 182 -3.40 -12.56 -4.78
C GLU A 182 -4.57 -12.56 -3.79
N TRP A 183 -4.63 -13.64 -3.00
CA TRP A 183 -5.54 -13.78 -1.87
C TRP A 183 -4.89 -13.32 -0.58
N GLY A 184 -5.69 -12.79 0.34
CA GLY A 184 -5.26 -12.46 1.69
C GLY A 184 -6.43 -12.47 2.67
N ASP A 185 -6.13 -12.69 3.91
CA ASP A 185 -7.12 -12.62 4.99
C ASP A 185 -7.33 -11.17 5.42
N ARG A 186 -8.57 -10.86 5.81
CA ARG A 186 -8.88 -9.61 6.50
C ARG A 186 -8.20 -9.59 7.87
N PHE A 187 -7.74 -8.44 8.31
CA PHE A 187 -7.14 -8.23 9.62
C PHE A 187 -7.75 -7.02 10.33
N ALA A 188 -7.67 -7.00 11.65
CA ALA A 188 -8.01 -5.83 12.45
C ALA A 188 -6.86 -4.82 12.40
N TRP A 189 -7.16 -3.57 12.04
CA TRP A 189 -6.19 -2.48 12.07
C TRP A 189 -5.72 -2.20 13.49
N PRO A 190 -4.47 -1.73 13.69
CA PRO A 190 -4.05 -1.24 14.98
C PRO A 190 -4.87 -0.03 15.41
N ASP A 191 -5.46 -0.11 16.60
CA ASP A 191 -6.30 0.94 17.19
C ASP A 191 -6.21 0.82 18.71
N MET A 192 -5.93 1.93 19.40
CA MET A 192 -5.80 1.96 20.86
C MET A 192 -7.06 1.52 21.60
N ALA A 193 -8.22 1.60 20.93
CA ALA A 193 -9.50 1.11 21.47
C ALA A 193 -9.82 -0.34 21.08
N ALA A 194 -9.01 -0.98 20.23
CA ALA A 194 -9.20 -2.36 19.80
C ALA A 194 -8.70 -3.36 20.87
N THR A 195 -8.88 -4.65 20.59
CA THR A 195 -8.42 -5.73 21.47
C THR A 195 -6.92 -5.63 21.74
N ASP A 196 -6.52 -5.70 22.99
CA ASP A 196 -5.12 -5.90 23.39
C ASP A 196 -4.77 -7.39 23.21
N TYR A 197 -3.85 -7.67 22.31
CA TYR A 197 -3.32 -9.02 22.04
C TYR A 197 -2.07 -9.34 22.84
N GLY A 198 -1.62 -8.43 23.71
CA GLY A 198 -0.39 -8.55 24.49
C GLY A 198 0.86 -8.11 23.74
N ASP A 199 1.99 -8.24 24.41
CA ASP A 199 3.28 -7.75 23.90
C ASP A 199 4.05 -8.76 23.04
N GLN A 200 3.59 -10.02 22.95
CA GLN A 200 4.21 -11.03 22.09
C GLN A 200 3.72 -10.89 20.64
N VAL A 201 4.54 -10.31 19.77
CA VAL A 201 4.16 -10.02 18.40
C VAL A 201 5.28 -10.37 17.41
N SER A 202 4.89 -10.79 16.19
CA SER A 202 5.81 -10.83 15.04
C SER A 202 5.53 -9.65 14.14
N CYS A 203 6.55 -8.84 13.83
CA CYS A 203 6.38 -7.70 12.95
C CYS A 203 7.66 -7.39 12.17
N TYR A 204 7.47 -6.86 10.96
CA TYR A 204 8.55 -6.42 10.06
C TYR A 204 8.74 -4.89 10.06
N GLY A 205 7.90 -4.15 10.81
CA GLY A 205 8.05 -2.70 10.98
C GLY A 205 9.41 -2.33 11.53
N MET A 206 10.00 -1.23 11.09
CA MET A 206 11.35 -0.78 11.41
C MET A 206 12.49 -1.77 11.12
N ARG A 207 12.17 -2.99 10.71
CA ARG A 207 13.14 -4.01 10.26
C ARG A 207 13.27 -4.06 8.75
N ASP A 208 12.14 -4.21 8.07
CA ASP A 208 12.07 -4.37 6.61
C ASP A 208 11.50 -3.12 5.94
N HIS A 209 10.70 -2.35 6.66
CA HIS A 209 10.02 -1.17 6.15
C HIS A 209 9.68 -0.16 7.25
N PHE A 210 9.36 1.06 6.83
CA PHE A 210 8.75 2.12 7.62
C PHE A 210 7.85 2.97 6.71
N GLY A 211 7.17 3.96 7.27
CA GLY A 211 6.29 4.88 6.54
C GLY A 211 6.65 6.34 6.77
N ILE A 212 6.33 7.16 5.77
CA ILE A 212 6.36 8.63 5.84
C ILE A 212 4.96 9.11 5.46
N LEU A 213 4.29 9.79 6.38
CA LEU A 213 2.97 10.37 6.16
C LEU A 213 3.07 11.62 5.29
N SER A 214 1.95 12.08 4.73
CA SER A 214 1.92 13.23 3.81
C SER A 214 2.39 14.56 4.43
N ASP A 215 2.43 14.65 5.74
CA ASP A 215 2.94 15.80 6.51
C ASP A 215 4.43 15.65 6.93
N GLY A 216 5.09 14.59 6.45
CA GLY A 216 6.48 14.28 6.75
C GLY A 216 6.70 13.47 8.03
N THR A 217 5.66 13.15 8.79
CA THR A 217 5.78 12.31 9.99
C THR A 217 6.28 10.91 9.62
N VAL A 218 7.33 10.46 10.30
CA VAL A 218 7.88 9.11 10.12
C VAL A 218 7.23 8.16 11.13
N VAL A 219 6.72 7.03 10.61
CA VAL A 219 5.98 6.00 11.38
C VAL A 219 6.62 4.61 11.18
N PRO A 220 6.49 3.68 12.13
CA PRO A 220 7.20 2.39 12.06
C PRO A 220 6.67 1.46 10.97
N CYS A 221 5.44 1.63 10.51
CA CYS A 221 4.82 0.76 9.49
C CYS A 221 3.69 1.47 8.74
N CYS A 222 3.19 0.83 7.67
CA CYS A 222 2.10 1.35 6.85
C CYS A 222 0.70 1.20 7.50
N LEU A 223 0.58 0.63 8.69
CA LEU A 223 -0.69 0.48 9.38
C LEU A 223 -0.92 1.54 10.47
N ASP A 224 0.11 2.31 10.84
CA ASP A 224 -0.05 3.45 11.74
C ASP A 224 -0.62 4.65 10.96
N SER A 225 -1.93 4.57 10.70
CA SER A 225 -2.67 5.51 9.85
C SER A 225 -2.81 6.90 10.46
N GLU A 226 -2.72 7.01 11.78
CA GLU A 226 -2.85 8.27 12.54
C GLU A 226 -1.50 8.90 12.89
N GLY A 227 -0.39 8.16 12.75
CA GLY A 227 0.91 8.62 13.23
C GLY A 227 1.05 8.61 14.76
N VAL A 228 0.37 7.65 15.41
CA VAL A 228 0.41 7.48 16.88
C VAL A 228 1.85 7.25 17.36
N ILE A 229 2.60 6.44 16.61
CA ILE A 229 4.02 6.20 16.88
C ILE A 229 4.85 7.20 16.04
N HIS A 230 4.84 8.44 16.45
CA HIS A 230 5.60 9.51 15.82
C HIS A 230 7.10 9.36 16.15
N LEU A 231 7.93 9.01 15.14
CA LEU A 231 9.37 8.83 15.30
C LEU A 231 10.16 10.12 15.09
N GLY A 232 9.61 11.06 14.35
CA GLY A 232 10.18 12.34 13.96
C GLY A 232 9.51 12.85 12.67
N ASN A 233 10.00 13.95 12.10
CA ASN A 233 9.43 14.52 10.88
C ASN A 233 10.53 14.84 9.86
N VAL A 234 10.49 14.16 8.70
CA VAL A 234 11.52 14.26 7.67
C VAL A 234 11.64 15.64 7.03
N PHE A 235 10.63 16.51 7.17
CA PHE A 235 10.69 17.91 6.71
C PHE A 235 11.41 18.84 7.70
N ARG A 236 11.77 18.33 8.88
CA ARG A 236 12.39 19.12 9.96
C ARG A 236 13.71 18.54 10.46
N GLU A 237 13.92 17.24 10.25
CA GLU A 237 15.00 16.45 10.82
C GLU A 237 15.60 15.54 9.74
N ASP A 238 16.87 15.21 9.86
CA ASP A 238 17.52 14.22 9.01
C ASP A 238 16.93 12.82 9.25
N LEU A 239 16.53 12.16 8.18
CA LEU A 239 15.91 10.83 8.28
C LEU A 239 16.84 9.79 8.91
N SER A 240 18.18 9.90 8.73
CA SER A 240 19.10 8.96 9.36
C SER A 240 19.11 9.14 10.89
N GLN A 241 18.97 10.37 11.38
CA GLN A 241 18.86 10.65 12.83
C GLN A 241 17.55 10.08 13.38
N ILE A 242 16.42 10.29 12.68
CA ILE A 242 15.13 9.72 13.07
C ILE A 242 15.20 8.19 13.16
N LEU A 243 15.75 7.52 12.14
CA LEU A 243 15.83 6.06 12.07
C LEU A 243 16.85 5.45 13.04
N SER A 244 17.82 6.22 13.55
CA SER A 244 18.79 5.81 14.57
C SER A 244 18.44 6.26 15.99
N SER A 245 17.28 6.90 16.17
CA SER A 245 16.82 7.32 17.51
C SER A 245 16.63 6.11 18.45
N ASP A 246 16.73 6.33 19.74
CA ASP A 246 16.54 5.30 20.77
C ASP A 246 15.17 4.61 20.61
N ARG A 247 14.12 5.40 20.31
CA ARG A 247 12.76 4.87 20.11
C ARG A 247 12.69 3.99 18.87
N ALA A 248 13.21 4.43 17.73
CA ALA A 248 13.21 3.65 16.48
C ALA A 248 14.00 2.34 16.63
N THR A 249 15.16 2.42 17.30
CA THR A 249 16.02 1.26 17.60
C THR A 249 15.32 0.29 18.54
N ALA A 250 14.70 0.77 19.63
CA ALA A 250 13.97 -0.07 20.57
C ALA A 250 12.80 -0.83 19.89
N ILE A 251 12.06 -0.20 18.95
CA ILE A 251 11.02 -0.86 18.18
C ILE A 251 11.60 -1.97 17.32
N ALA A 252 12.68 -1.69 16.57
CA ALA A 252 13.31 -2.66 15.69
C ALA A 252 13.85 -3.87 16.45
N GLU A 253 14.50 -3.64 17.60
CA GLU A 253 15.04 -4.69 18.47
C GLU A 253 13.91 -5.48 19.17
N GLY A 254 12.89 -4.77 19.66
CA GLY A 254 11.70 -5.40 20.22
C GLY A 254 11.09 -6.41 19.26
N PHE A 255 10.87 -6.04 17.99
CA PHE A 255 10.35 -6.97 16.99
C PHE A 255 11.30 -8.12 16.63
N ARG A 256 12.63 -7.94 16.74
CA ARG A 256 13.57 -9.07 16.61
C ARG A 256 13.40 -10.08 17.75
N CYS A 257 13.09 -9.58 18.94
CA CYS A 257 12.81 -10.38 20.13
C CYS A 257 11.34 -10.81 20.23
N ARG A 258 10.53 -10.61 19.17
CA ARG A 258 9.08 -10.89 19.14
C ARG A 258 8.30 -10.14 20.23
N LYS A 259 8.70 -8.93 20.54
CA LYS A 259 8.08 -8.12 21.58
C LYS A 259 7.68 -6.74 21.07
N ALA A 260 6.43 -6.33 21.30
CA ALA A 260 5.98 -4.96 21.09
C ALA A 260 6.54 -4.04 22.19
N THR A 261 7.17 -2.95 21.77
CA THR A 261 7.62 -1.89 22.68
C THR A 261 6.66 -0.70 22.71
N GLU A 262 5.78 -0.60 21.71
CA GLU A 262 4.77 0.45 21.57
C GLU A 262 3.38 -0.10 21.87
N GLU A 263 2.57 0.71 22.55
CA GLU A 263 1.23 0.30 22.95
C GLU A 263 0.34 -0.03 21.74
N LEU A 264 0.34 0.82 20.70
CA LEU A 264 -0.42 0.56 19.48
C LEU A 264 -0.12 -0.80 18.85
N CYS A 265 1.13 -1.28 18.95
CA CYS A 265 1.53 -2.56 18.38
C CYS A 265 0.92 -3.76 19.11
N LYS A 266 0.55 -3.63 20.38
CA LYS A 266 -0.17 -4.66 21.15
C LYS A 266 -1.62 -4.81 20.67
N HIS A 267 -2.19 -3.77 20.08
CA HIS A 267 -3.55 -3.74 19.53
C HIS A 267 -3.60 -4.01 18.03
N CYS A 268 -2.54 -4.56 17.43
CA CYS A 268 -2.44 -4.79 15.99
C CYS A 268 -2.82 -6.22 15.61
N GLY A 269 -4.02 -6.42 15.05
CA GLY A 269 -4.45 -7.74 14.59
C GLY A 269 -3.66 -8.29 13.40
N TYR A 270 -2.92 -7.46 12.66
CA TYR A 270 -2.01 -7.92 11.61
C TYR A 270 -0.77 -8.62 12.19
N ALA A 271 -0.22 -8.10 13.27
CA ALA A 271 0.93 -8.69 13.95
C ALA A 271 0.65 -10.09 14.53
N GLN A 272 -0.61 -10.45 14.75
CA GLN A 272 -1.02 -11.78 15.18
C GLN A 272 -1.05 -12.84 14.07
N LYS A 273 -0.91 -12.40 12.79
CA LYS A 273 -0.94 -13.28 11.61
C LYS A 273 0.45 -13.60 11.06
N LEU A 274 1.50 -12.98 11.59
CA LEU A 274 2.89 -13.15 11.19
C LEU A 274 3.59 -14.14 12.14
#